data_3b913c2ca0d9814dad16578867bd7bc4
#
_entry.id   3b913c2ca0d9814dad16578867bd7bc4
#
_cell.length_a   1.000
_cell.length_b   1.000
_cell.length_c   1.000
_cell.angle_alpha   90.00
_cell.angle_beta   90.00
_cell.angle_gamma   90.00
#
_symmetry.space_group_name_H-M   'P 1'
#
loop_
_entity.id
_entity.type
_entity.pdbx_description
1 polymer ?
#
loop_
_entity_poly.entity_id
_entity_poly.type
_entity_poly.pdbx_seq_one_letter_code
_entity_poly.pdbx_strand_id
1 'polypeptide(L)'
;MATRLKTVRYWQHELKHNKTTFIIYSVLRFLVLVILVRSIFTQNYEHAALCLLSLVLFLLPAFASETFKWEIPGLFQCIIYCEIFAGEILGEIGHYFTRVPGWDNILHTTSGFLAAAVGFSTIELLNKNSRSVKLSPYYLAMVAFCFSMTIGVLWEFIEYSADKLFALDMQKDFVISSFSSVTLDPSGNGDLMKLQDITQTVITTAAGETYVVDGFLDIGIKDTMKDLFVNMVGALVFSVLGYLYEKDHARKIPDLIIHRQKSDTTEKMPLQVGPDLEKVTGD
;
A
#
# COMPACT_ATOMS: atom_id res chain seq x y z
N MET A 1 18.12 -8.37 -20.47
CA MET A 1 18.25 -9.85 -20.30
C MET A 1 18.45 -10.23 -18.83
N ALA A 2 19.31 -9.57 -18.07
CA ALA A 2 19.56 -9.87 -16.65
C ALA A 2 18.33 -9.73 -15.73
N THR A 3 17.50 -8.71 -15.92
CA THR A 3 16.28 -8.47 -15.11
C THR A 3 15.24 -9.57 -15.31
N ARG A 4 15.07 -10.07 -16.54
CA ARG A 4 14.12 -11.15 -16.86
C ARG A 4 14.50 -12.48 -16.20
N LEU A 5 15.80 -12.76 -16.09
CA LEU A 5 16.33 -13.97 -15.41
C LEU A 5 16.11 -13.90 -13.89
N LYS A 6 16.19 -12.71 -13.29
CA LYS A 6 15.95 -12.51 -11.85
C LYS A 6 14.48 -12.73 -11.49
N THR A 7 13.57 -12.13 -12.25
CA THR A 7 12.12 -12.32 -12.06
C THR A 7 11.71 -13.80 -12.18
N VAL A 8 12.28 -14.52 -13.14
CA VAL A 8 12.02 -15.97 -13.29
C VAL A 8 12.51 -16.78 -12.07
N ARG A 9 13.69 -16.44 -11.53
CA ARG A 9 14.22 -17.08 -10.30
C ARG A 9 13.35 -16.80 -9.08
N TYR A 10 12.87 -15.57 -8.92
CA TYR A 10 11.93 -15.22 -7.86
C TYR A 10 10.69 -16.12 -7.89
N TRP A 11 10.03 -16.24 -9.05
CA TRP A 11 8.82 -17.05 -9.19
C TRP A 11 9.09 -18.56 -9.06
N GLN A 12 10.26 -19.04 -9.46
CA GLN A 12 10.65 -20.42 -9.21
C GLN A 12 10.87 -20.70 -7.72
N HIS A 13 11.36 -19.74 -6.97
CA HIS A 13 11.50 -19.83 -5.53
C HIS A 13 10.13 -19.85 -4.84
N GLU A 14 9.23 -18.95 -5.22
CA GLU A 14 7.85 -18.89 -4.69
C GLU A 14 7.08 -20.18 -4.96
N LEU A 15 7.17 -20.74 -6.15
CA LEU A 15 6.56 -22.04 -6.50
C LEU A 15 7.01 -23.18 -5.58
N LYS A 16 8.26 -23.17 -5.12
CA LYS A 16 8.81 -24.21 -4.26
C LYS A 16 8.46 -24.02 -2.79
N HIS A 17 8.42 -22.77 -2.31
CA HIS A 17 8.35 -22.46 -0.88
C HIS A 17 6.98 -21.91 -0.44
N ASN A 18 6.26 -21.18 -1.31
CA ASN A 18 5.00 -20.48 -1.01
C ASN A 18 3.92 -20.77 -2.08
N LYS A 19 3.48 -22.00 -2.19
CA LYS A 19 2.49 -22.41 -3.21
C LYS A 19 1.20 -21.60 -3.15
N THR A 20 0.72 -21.27 -1.95
CA THR A 20 -0.50 -20.46 -1.75
C THR A 20 -0.35 -19.07 -2.36
N THR A 21 0.75 -18.39 -2.08
CA THR A 21 1.06 -17.07 -2.65
C THR A 21 1.10 -17.11 -4.16
N PHE A 22 1.77 -18.11 -4.72
CA PHE A 22 1.83 -18.29 -6.17
C PHE A 22 0.46 -18.54 -6.80
N ILE A 23 -0.39 -19.33 -6.16
CA ILE A 23 -1.76 -19.60 -6.64
C ILE A 23 -2.58 -18.31 -6.62
N ILE A 24 -2.60 -17.60 -5.50
CA ILE A 24 -3.35 -16.34 -5.36
C ILE A 24 -2.89 -15.33 -6.42
N TYR A 25 -1.60 -15.09 -6.53
CA TYR A 25 -1.04 -14.22 -7.56
C TYR A 25 -1.47 -14.62 -8.97
N SER A 26 -1.39 -15.92 -9.30
CA SER A 26 -1.71 -16.40 -10.64
C SER A 26 -3.19 -16.25 -10.96
N VAL A 27 -4.07 -16.55 -10.00
CA VAL A 27 -5.52 -16.38 -10.15
C VAL A 27 -5.89 -14.92 -10.33
N LEU A 28 -5.41 -14.04 -9.46
CA LEU A 28 -5.72 -12.60 -9.56
C LEU A 28 -5.20 -12.01 -10.87
N ARG A 29 -3.97 -12.35 -11.25
CA ARG A 29 -3.39 -11.93 -12.53
C ARG A 29 -4.19 -12.43 -13.73
N PHE A 30 -4.64 -13.67 -13.71
CA PHE A 30 -5.49 -14.23 -14.75
C PHE A 30 -6.81 -13.48 -14.88
N LEU A 31 -7.47 -13.16 -13.74
CA LEU A 31 -8.70 -12.38 -13.73
C LEU A 31 -8.49 -10.98 -14.33
N VAL A 32 -7.39 -10.30 -13.94
CA VAL A 32 -7.05 -8.98 -14.51
C VAL A 32 -6.84 -9.07 -16.01
N LEU A 33 -6.15 -10.10 -16.51
CA LEU A 33 -5.94 -10.30 -17.95
C LEU A 33 -7.27 -10.54 -18.70
N VAL A 34 -8.20 -11.29 -18.12
CA VAL A 34 -9.53 -11.50 -18.72
C VAL A 34 -10.30 -10.17 -18.81
N ILE A 35 -10.26 -9.36 -17.75
CA ILE A 35 -10.93 -8.05 -17.72
C ILE A 35 -10.24 -7.10 -18.71
N LEU A 36 -8.90 -7.10 -18.81
CA LEU A 36 -8.16 -6.31 -19.78
C LEU A 36 -8.57 -6.63 -21.22
N VAL A 37 -8.61 -7.92 -21.57
CA VAL A 37 -9.04 -8.35 -22.90
C VAL A 37 -10.47 -7.88 -23.19
N ARG A 38 -11.41 -8.07 -22.25
CA ARG A 38 -12.78 -7.58 -22.37
C ARG A 38 -12.81 -6.05 -22.56
N SER A 39 -12.05 -5.29 -21.77
CA SER A 39 -12.01 -3.82 -21.83
C SER A 39 -11.50 -3.31 -23.18
N ILE A 40 -10.53 -4.00 -23.81
CA ILE A 40 -10.05 -3.68 -25.15
C ILE A 40 -11.16 -3.94 -26.17
N PHE A 41 -11.85 -5.09 -26.12
CA PHE A 41 -12.94 -5.39 -27.04
C PHE A 41 -14.14 -4.46 -26.90
N THR A 42 -14.43 -3.97 -25.71
CA THR A 42 -15.50 -3.01 -25.42
C THR A 42 -15.05 -1.55 -25.62
N GLN A 43 -13.81 -1.31 -26.04
CA GLN A 43 -13.21 0.01 -26.22
C GLN A 43 -13.25 0.90 -24.96
N ASN A 44 -13.28 0.27 -23.78
CA ASN A 44 -13.18 0.97 -22.50
C ASN A 44 -11.70 1.10 -22.12
N TYR A 45 -11.08 2.18 -22.58
CA TYR A 45 -9.65 2.41 -22.39
C TYR A 45 -9.27 2.76 -20.95
N GLU A 46 -10.18 3.34 -20.17
CA GLU A 46 -9.98 3.61 -18.75
C GLU A 46 -9.81 2.31 -17.97
N HIS A 47 -10.75 1.37 -18.11
CA HIS A 47 -10.63 0.04 -17.50
C HIS A 47 -9.38 -0.72 -17.99
N ALA A 48 -9.02 -0.57 -19.26
CA ALA A 48 -7.79 -1.18 -19.78
C ALA A 48 -6.54 -0.59 -19.12
N ALA A 49 -6.50 0.73 -18.90
CA ALA A 49 -5.40 1.40 -18.20
C ALA A 49 -5.28 0.93 -16.74
N LEU A 50 -6.39 0.83 -16.01
CA LEU A 50 -6.43 0.31 -14.63
C LEU A 50 -5.95 -1.16 -14.56
N CYS A 51 -6.34 -2.01 -15.51
CA CYS A 51 -5.84 -3.37 -15.60
C CYS A 51 -4.31 -3.41 -15.84
N LEU A 52 -3.79 -2.56 -16.73
CA LEU A 52 -2.34 -2.47 -16.97
C LEU A 52 -1.60 -1.98 -15.72
N LEU A 53 -2.15 -0.98 -15.04
CA LEU A 53 -1.62 -0.49 -13.76
C LEU A 53 -1.56 -1.62 -12.73
N SER A 54 -2.65 -2.36 -12.53
CA SER A 54 -2.72 -3.50 -11.61
C SER A 54 -1.65 -4.56 -11.94
N LEU A 55 -1.45 -4.88 -13.22
CA LEU A 55 -0.42 -5.83 -13.65
C LEU A 55 1.01 -5.35 -13.33
N VAL A 56 1.25 -4.03 -13.40
CA VAL A 56 2.53 -3.42 -13.00
C VAL A 56 2.68 -3.45 -11.48
N LEU A 57 1.63 -3.07 -10.73
CA LEU A 57 1.63 -3.09 -9.27
C LEU A 57 1.86 -4.49 -8.70
N PHE A 58 1.35 -5.54 -9.35
CA PHE A 58 1.62 -6.92 -8.97
C PHE A 58 3.10 -7.33 -9.04
N LEU A 59 3.96 -6.53 -9.65
CA LEU A 59 5.40 -6.75 -9.66
C LEU A 59 6.11 -6.11 -8.45
N LEU A 60 5.43 -5.25 -7.68
CA LEU A 60 6.04 -4.52 -6.56
C LEU A 60 6.70 -5.42 -5.51
N PRO A 61 6.08 -6.52 -5.01
CA PRO A 61 6.73 -7.38 -4.04
C PRO A 61 8.01 -8.02 -4.58
N ALA A 62 8.00 -8.46 -5.85
CA ALA A 62 9.17 -9.02 -6.50
C ALA A 62 10.27 -7.98 -6.68
N PHE A 63 9.91 -6.76 -7.11
CA PHE A 63 10.84 -5.65 -7.27
C PHE A 63 11.48 -5.24 -5.93
N ALA A 64 10.66 -5.11 -4.88
CA ALA A 64 11.14 -4.78 -3.53
C ALA A 64 12.09 -5.86 -2.99
N SER A 65 11.71 -7.13 -3.12
CA SER A 65 12.52 -8.27 -2.71
C SER A 65 13.90 -8.29 -3.40
N GLU A 66 13.93 -8.06 -4.71
CA GLU A 66 15.15 -8.04 -5.50
C GLU A 66 16.05 -6.83 -5.21
N THR A 67 15.43 -5.65 -5.09
CA THR A 67 16.15 -4.37 -4.94
C THR A 67 16.72 -4.21 -3.54
N PHE A 68 15.90 -4.44 -2.53
CA PHE A 68 16.26 -4.23 -1.13
C PHE A 68 16.80 -5.49 -0.44
N LYS A 69 16.81 -6.62 -1.15
CA LYS A 69 17.18 -7.92 -0.58
C LYS A 69 16.30 -8.30 0.60
N TRP A 70 15.01 -8.02 0.45
CA TRP A 70 13.99 -8.35 1.43
C TRP A 70 13.41 -9.73 1.16
N GLU A 71 13.18 -10.47 2.23
CA GLU A 71 12.36 -11.69 2.23
C GLU A 71 10.98 -11.31 2.76
N ILE A 72 10.04 -11.12 1.83
CA ILE A 72 8.67 -10.71 2.15
C ILE A 72 7.87 -11.98 2.44
N PRO A 73 7.28 -12.13 3.65
CA PRO A 73 6.49 -13.30 4.00
C PRO A 73 5.33 -13.52 3.04
N GLY A 74 5.00 -14.79 2.76
CA GLY A 74 3.97 -15.15 1.79
C GLY A 74 2.59 -14.59 2.13
N LEU A 75 2.21 -14.57 3.42
CA LEU A 75 0.96 -13.95 3.87
C LEU A 75 0.92 -12.45 3.54
N PHE A 76 2.02 -11.74 3.80
CA PHE A 76 2.14 -10.32 3.51
C PHE A 76 2.00 -10.04 2.00
N GLN A 77 2.66 -10.85 1.16
CA GLN A 77 2.51 -10.76 -0.29
C GLN A 77 1.07 -11.01 -0.74
N CYS A 78 0.38 -12.01 -0.16
CA CYS A 78 -1.02 -12.29 -0.47
C CYS A 78 -1.92 -11.09 -0.16
N ILE A 79 -1.72 -10.44 0.98
CA ILE A 79 -2.49 -9.25 1.36
C ILE A 79 -2.25 -8.13 0.35
N ILE A 80 -0.98 -7.86 -0.04
CA ILE A 80 -0.67 -6.84 -1.06
C ILE A 80 -1.38 -7.14 -2.39
N TYR A 81 -1.35 -8.38 -2.88
CA TYR A 81 -2.02 -8.73 -4.14
C TYR A 81 -3.54 -8.57 -4.05
N CYS A 82 -4.13 -8.99 -2.93
CA CYS A 82 -5.55 -8.80 -2.68
C CYS A 82 -5.93 -7.32 -2.60
N GLU A 83 -5.10 -6.50 -1.94
CA GLU A 83 -5.28 -5.06 -1.80
C GLU A 83 -5.30 -4.35 -3.16
N ILE A 84 -4.30 -4.62 -4.01
CA ILE A 84 -4.23 -4.06 -5.36
C ILE A 84 -5.45 -4.48 -6.18
N PHE A 85 -5.85 -5.74 -6.14
CA PHE A 85 -7.02 -6.23 -6.86
C PHE A 85 -8.31 -5.63 -6.32
N ALA A 86 -8.41 -5.49 -5.01
CA ALA A 86 -9.57 -4.92 -4.33
C ALA A 86 -9.75 -3.42 -4.63
N GLY A 87 -8.65 -2.66 -4.69
CA GLY A 87 -8.69 -1.24 -5.05
C GLY A 87 -9.00 -1.03 -6.53
N GLU A 88 -8.11 -1.49 -7.41
CA GLU A 88 -8.18 -1.18 -8.84
C GLU A 88 -9.32 -1.92 -9.56
N ILE A 89 -9.50 -3.21 -9.28
CA ILE A 89 -10.45 -4.03 -10.03
C ILE A 89 -11.84 -4.02 -9.42
N LEU A 90 -11.96 -4.31 -8.12
CA LEU A 90 -13.26 -4.31 -7.46
C LEU A 90 -13.71 -2.88 -7.13
N GLY A 91 -12.81 -2.05 -6.63
CA GLY A 91 -13.08 -0.67 -6.26
C GLY A 91 -13.51 0.18 -7.45
N GLU A 92 -12.62 0.36 -8.41
CA GLU A 92 -12.85 1.24 -9.57
C GLU A 92 -13.72 0.54 -10.64
N ILE A 93 -13.26 -0.56 -11.24
CA ILE A 93 -13.98 -1.23 -12.34
C ILE A 93 -15.29 -1.86 -11.85
N GLY A 94 -15.29 -2.44 -10.63
CA GLY A 94 -16.47 -3.05 -10.01
C GLY A 94 -17.41 -2.04 -9.35
N HIS A 95 -16.98 -0.78 -9.22
CA HIS A 95 -17.70 0.31 -8.51
C HIS A 95 -17.98 -0.01 -7.03
N TYR A 96 -17.09 -0.74 -6.34
CA TYR A 96 -17.28 -1.09 -4.93
C TYR A 96 -17.11 0.13 -4.02
N PHE A 97 -16.33 1.12 -4.39
CA PHE A 97 -16.23 2.38 -3.65
C PHE A 97 -17.59 3.07 -3.47
N THR A 98 -18.47 2.96 -4.45
CA THR A 98 -19.81 3.58 -4.40
C THR A 98 -20.92 2.63 -3.97
N ARG A 99 -20.77 1.31 -4.24
CA ARG A 99 -21.83 0.32 -4.01
C ARG A 99 -21.72 -0.42 -2.69
N VAL A 100 -20.51 -0.55 -2.14
CA VAL A 100 -20.25 -1.33 -0.93
C VAL A 100 -19.85 -0.38 0.20
N PRO A 101 -20.75 -0.09 1.15
CA PRO A 101 -20.43 0.82 2.25
C PRO A 101 -19.20 0.34 3.03
N GLY A 102 -18.26 1.23 3.24
CA GLY A 102 -17.03 0.96 3.99
C GLY A 102 -15.95 0.19 3.22
N TRP A 103 -16.13 -0.04 1.92
CA TRP A 103 -15.09 -0.68 1.10
C TRP A 103 -13.77 0.07 1.18
N ASP A 104 -13.82 1.36 0.95
CA ASP A 104 -12.72 2.28 1.06
C ASP A 104 -12.04 2.26 2.44
N ASN A 105 -12.83 2.30 3.52
CA ASN A 105 -12.32 2.19 4.89
C ASN A 105 -11.49 0.92 5.13
N ILE A 106 -11.92 -0.21 4.55
CA ILE A 106 -11.18 -1.49 4.67
C ILE A 106 -9.83 -1.35 3.97
N LEU A 107 -9.79 -0.79 2.77
CA LEU A 107 -8.57 -0.61 2.00
C LEU A 107 -7.60 0.34 2.72
N HIS A 108 -8.03 1.52 3.13
CA HIS A 108 -7.18 2.46 3.86
C HIS A 108 -6.70 1.90 5.21
N THR A 109 -7.54 1.15 5.94
CA THR A 109 -7.10 0.47 7.18
C THR A 109 -6.04 -0.59 6.89
N THR A 110 -6.23 -1.40 5.85
CA THR A 110 -5.29 -2.47 5.47
C THR A 110 -3.98 -1.86 4.95
N SER A 111 -4.06 -0.83 4.12
CA SER A 111 -2.90 -0.10 3.62
C SER A 111 -2.10 0.55 4.75
N GLY A 112 -2.78 1.15 5.74
CA GLY A 112 -2.14 1.69 6.93
C GLY A 112 -1.41 0.63 7.76
N PHE A 113 -2.03 -0.54 7.92
CA PHE A 113 -1.41 -1.69 8.57
C PHE A 113 -0.17 -2.19 7.80
N LEU A 114 -0.27 -2.35 6.48
CA LEU A 114 0.83 -2.80 5.63
C LEU A 114 1.98 -1.79 5.60
N ALA A 115 1.69 -0.51 5.49
CA ALA A 115 2.71 0.54 5.51
C ALA A 115 3.45 0.58 6.85
N ALA A 116 2.73 0.42 7.98
CA ALA A 116 3.37 0.32 9.29
C ALA A 116 4.26 -0.92 9.40
N ALA A 117 3.85 -2.07 8.81
CA ALA A 117 4.67 -3.28 8.77
C ALA A 117 5.97 -3.07 7.97
N VAL A 118 5.91 -2.37 6.84
CA VAL A 118 7.08 -2.00 6.05
C VAL A 118 8.01 -1.07 6.84
N GLY A 119 7.46 -0.03 7.47
CA GLY A 119 8.21 0.92 8.29
C GLY A 119 8.91 0.23 9.46
N PHE A 120 8.18 -0.63 10.19
CA PHE A 120 8.73 -1.43 11.29
C PHE A 120 9.86 -2.33 10.82
N SER A 121 9.63 -3.12 9.78
CA SER A 121 10.62 -4.06 9.24
C SER A 121 11.90 -3.35 8.78
N THR A 122 11.74 -2.19 8.13
CA THR A 122 12.87 -1.38 7.66
C THR A 122 13.74 -0.91 8.82
N ILE A 123 13.13 -0.32 9.87
CA ILE A 123 13.89 0.19 11.02
C ILE A 123 14.44 -0.96 11.89
N GLU A 124 13.72 -2.08 11.99
CA GLU A 124 14.20 -3.27 12.69
C GLU A 124 15.44 -3.86 12.02
N LEU A 125 15.46 -3.95 10.69
CA LEU A 125 16.61 -4.40 9.93
C LEU A 125 17.83 -3.49 10.13
N LEU A 126 17.63 -2.17 10.16
CA LEU A 126 18.68 -1.21 10.48
C LEU A 126 19.16 -1.36 11.91
N ASN A 127 18.25 -1.53 12.87
CA ASN A 127 18.55 -1.72 14.29
C ASN A 127 19.36 -3.00 14.52
N LYS A 128 18.99 -4.12 13.90
CA LYS A 128 19.72 -5.39 14.01
C LYS A 128 21.16 -5.30 13.46
N ASN A 129 21.35 -4.53 12.41
CA ASN A 129 22.67 -4.37 11.77
C ASN A 129 23.56 -3.32 12.44
N SER A 130 23.01 -2.48 13.32
CA SER A 130 23.78 -1.47 14.05
C SER A 130 24.60 -2.10 15.18
N ARG A 131 25.90 -1.74 15.25
CA ARG A 131 26.81 -2.16 16.33
C ARG A 131 26.84 -1.17 17.50
N SER A 132 26.48 0.09 17.27
CA SER A 132 26.68 1.18 18.22
C SER A 132 25.38 1.63 18.90
N VAL A 133 24.23 1.50 18.25
CA VAL A 133 22.95 1.96 18.78
C VAL A 133 21.93 0.83 18.70
N LYS A 134 21.24 0.58 19.80
CA LYS A 134 20.09 -0.32 19.86
C LYS A 134 18.84 0.49 20.18
N LEU A 135 17.91 0.52 19.25
CA LEU A 135 16.64 1.22 19.39
C LEU A 135 15.69 0.39 20.27
N SER A 136 14.93 1.08 21.11
CA SER A 136 13.95 0.42 21.98
C SER A 136 12.73 -0.07 21.17
N PRO A 137 11.99 -1.09 21.66
CA PRO A 137 10.75 -1.53 21.01
C PRO A 137 9.72 -0.41 20.82
N TYR A 138 9.64 0.51 21.77
CA TYR A 138 8.78 1.68 21.67
C TYR A 138 9.16 2.58 20.50
N TYR A 139 10.47 2.83 20.29
CA TYR A 139 10.94 3.65 19.19
C TYR A 139 10.66 3.01 17.83
N LEU A 140 10.84 1.68 17.72
CA LEU A 140 10.52 0.94 16.50
C LEU A 140 9.03 1.06 16.15
N ALA A 141 8.16 0.89 17.14
CA ALA A 141 6.71 1.04 16.95
C ALA A 141 6.30 2.46 16.57
N MET A 142 6.91 3.47 17.20
CA MET A 142 6.66 4.88 16.88
C MET A 142 7.08 5.20 15.44
N VAL A 143 8.25 4.75 15.00
CA VAL A 143 8.70 4.95 13.61
C VAL A 143 7.77 4.26 12.62
N ALA A 144 7.32 3.03 12.92
CA ALA A 144 6.35 2.32 12.09
C ALA A 144 5.05 3.11 11.92
N PHE A 145 4.52 3.63 13.03
CA PHE A 145 3.33 4.48 13.02
C PHE A 145 3.53 5.74 12.18
N CYS A 146 4.60 6.50 12.44
CA CYS A 146 4.90 7.74 11.70
C CYS A 146 5.12 7.46 10.21
N PHE A 147 5.81 6.37 9.86
CA PHE A 147 6.01 5.98 8.47
C PHE A 147 4.68 5.73 7.77
N SER A 148 3.78 4.96 8.38
CA SER A 148 2.47 4.69 7.82
C SER A 148 1.65 5.95 7.63
N MET A 149 1.60 6.83 8.64
CA MET A 149 0.89 8.11 8.53
C MET A 149 1.46 8.98 7.40
N THR A 150 2.78 8.98 7.22
CA THR A 150 3.41 9.71 6.11
C THR A 150 2.97 9.16 4.75
N ILE A 151 2.93 7.83 4.60
CA ILE A 151 2.47 7.18 3.37
C ILE A 151 0.99 7.52 3.11
N GLY A 152 0.13 7.46 4.15
CA GLY A 152 -1.27 7.85 4.03
C GLY A 152 -1.44 9.29 3.55
N VAL A 153 -0.73 10.26 4.16
CA VAL A 153 -0.78 11.66 3.72
C VAL A 153 -0.29 11.85 2.29
N LEU A 154 0.78 11.13 1.88
CA LEU A 154 1.25 11.18 0.50
C LEU A 154 0.23 10.62 -0.48
N TRP A 155 -0.54 9.62 -0.07
CA TRP A 155 -1.61 9.05 -0.88
C TRP A 155 -2.73 10.08 -1.09
N GLU A 156 -3.19 10.76 -0.03
CA GLU A 156 -4.18 11.84 -0.14
C GLU A 156 -3.71 12.99 -1.07
N PHE A 157 -2.41 13.31 -1.06
CA PHE A 157 -1.87 14.27 -2.02
C PHE A 157 -1.92 13.77 -3.46
N ILE A 158 -1.78 12.47 -3.69
CA ILE A 158 -1.91 11.87 -5.02
C ILE A 158 -3.36 11.97 -5.47
N GLU A 159 -4.33 11.59 -4.62
CA GLU A 159 -5.76 11.66 -4.93
C GLU A 159 -6.19 13.09 -5.26
N TYR A 160 -5.88 14.04 -4.37
CA TYR A 160 -6.14 15.46 -4.62
C TYR A 160 -5.53 15.96 -5.91
N SER A 161 -4.28 15.58 -6.19
CA SER A 161 -3.60 16.01 -7.41
C SER A 161 -4.23 15.39 -8.66
N ALA A 162 -4.65 14.13 -8.59
CA ALA A 162 -5.32 13.44 -9.67
C ALA A 162 -6.66 14.11 -10.01
N ASP A 163 -7.45 14.46 -9.00
CA ASP A 163 -8.72 15.17 -9.18
C ASP A 163 -8.52 16.54 -9.81
N LYS A 164 -7.50 17.28 -9.39
CA LYS A 164 -7.21 18.62 -9.93
C LYS A 164 -6.60 18.63 -11.32
N LEU A 165 -5.70 17.68 -11.63
CA LEU A 165 -4.95 17.68 -12.89
C LEU A 165 -5.68 16.91 -14.00
N PHE A 166 -6.43 15.88 -13.64
CA PHE A 166 -7.05 14.97 -14.61
C PHE A 166 -8.59 14.98 -14.54
N ALA A 167 -9.18 15.83 -13.69
CA ALA A 167 -10.62 15.91 -13.46
C ALA A 167 -11.23 14.52 -13.12
N LEU A 168 -10.54 13.80 -12.22
CA LEU A 168 -11.01 12.56 -11.63
C LEU A 168 -11.84 12.87 -10.37
N ASP A 169 -12.35 11.85 -9.74
CA ASP A 169 -13.08 11.90 -8.46
C ASP A 169 -12.53 10.78 -7.55
N MET A 170 -11.25 10.90 -7.19
CA MET A 170 -10.59 9.96 -6.28
C MET A 170 -10.98 10.26 -4.85
N GLN A 171 -10.94 11.55 -4.45
CA GLN A 171 -11.51 12.02 -3.19
C GLN A 171 -13.03 12.08 -3.34
N LYS A 172 -13.73 11.11 -2.77
CA LYS A 172 -15.17 10.95 -2.99
C LYS A 172 -15.99 12.06 -2.33
N ASP A 173 -16.97 12.57 -3.06
CA ASP A 173 -17.88 13.58 -2.59
C ASP A 173 -18.81 13.07 -1.49
N PHE A 174 -19.07 13.92 -0.50
CA PHE A 174 -20.10 13.68 0.51
C PHE A 174 -21.11 14.81 0.55
N VAL A 175 -22.39 14.46 0.73
CA VAL A 175 -23.42 15.45 1.04
C VAL A 175 -23.48 15.62 2.56
N ILE A 176 -23.29 16.86 3.03
CA ILE A 176 -23.37 17.24 4.44
C ILE A 176 -24.54 18.19 4.68
N SER A 177 -25.08 18.21 5.90
CA SER A 177 -26.19 19.08 6.29
C SER A 177 -25.76 20.27 7.14
N SER A 178 -24.49 20.37 7.52
CA SER A 178 -24.00 21.47 8.37
C SER A 178 -22.52 21.72 8.19
N PHE A 179 -22.13 22.99 8.28
CA PHE A 179 -20.75 23.42 8.38
C PHE A 179 -20.66 24.82 9.02
N SER A 180 -19.46 25.25 9.36
CA SER A 180 -19.20 26.59 9.87
C SER A 180 -18.26 27.33 8.94
N SER A 181 -18.52 28.62 8.69
CA SER A 181 -17.73 29.44 7.79
C SER A 181 -17.66 30.89 8.29
N VAL A 182 -16.49 31.50 8.25
CA VAL A 182 -16.30 32.92 8.42
C VAL A 182 -16.49 33.71 7.10
N THR A 183 -16.30 33.01 5.96
CA THR A 183 -16.44 33.63 4.63
C THR A 183 -17.87 34.05 4.31
N LEU A 184 -18.85 33.40 4.94
CA LEU A 184 -20.29 33.69 4.77
C LEU A 184 -20.78 34.78 5.72
N ASP A 185 -19.91 35.43 6.51
CA ASP A 185 -20.28 36.52 7.36
C ASP A 185 -20.64 37.77 6.54
N PRO A 186 -21.91 38.26 6.59
CA PRO A 186 -22.34 39.40 5.81
C PRO A 186 -21.79 40.72 6.38
N SER A 187 -21.34 40.73 7.64
CA SER A 187 -20.80 41.95 8.28
C SER A 187 -19.36 42.23 7.85
N GLY A 188 -18.63 41.21 7.37
CA GLY A 188 -17.20 41.32 7.04
C GLY A 188 -16.27 41.41 8.24
N ASN A 189 -16.77 41.21 9.46
CA ASN A 189 -15.97 41.27 10.70
C ASN A 189 -15.24 39.96 11.01
N GLY A 190 -15.51 38.89 10.26
CA GLY A 190 -14.96 37.57 10.48
C GLY A 190 -15.73 36.75 11.54
N ASP A 191 -16.99 37.08 11.75
CA ASP A 191 -17.86 36.35 12.66
C ASP A 191 -18.16 34.93 12.14
N LEU A 192 -18.15 33.95 13.03
CA LEU A 192 -18.40 32.53 12.67
C LEU A 192 -19.87 32.28 12.39
N MET A 193 -20.21 32.10 11.14
CA MET A 193 -21.55 31.65 10.71
C MET A 193 -21.64 30.14 10.83
N LYS A 194 -22.65 29.66 11.56
CA LYS A 194 -22.98 28.23 11.71
C LYS A 194 -24.21 27.91 10.87
N LEU A 195 -24.03 27.19 9.79
CA LEU A 195 -25.09 26.69 8.94
C LEU A 195 -25.46 25.29 9.42
N GLN A 196 -26.72 25.07 9.74
CA GLN A 196 -27.27 23.78 10.20
C GLN A 196 -28.51 23.45 9.40
N ASP A 197 -28.85 22.18 9.32
CA ASP A 197 -30.03 21.68 8.64
C ASP A 197 -30.17 22.19 7.19
N ILE A 198 -29.00 22.17 6.48
CA ILE A 198 -28.99 22.56 5.06
C ILE A 198 -29.76 21.52 4.28
N THR A 199 -30.84 21.97 3.66
CA THR A 199 -31.77 21.13 2.89
C THR A 199 -31.38 21.06 1.42
N GLN A 200 -30.77 22.14 0.88
CA GLN A 200 -30.50 22.21 -0.55
C GLN A 200 -29.38 23.23 -0.84
N THR A 201 -28.56 22.90 -1.84
CA THR A 201 -27.61 23.83 -2.47
C THR A 201 -27.87 23.86 -3.98
N VAL A 202 -27.90 25.06 -4.55
CA VAL A 202 -28.05 25.27 -6.00
C VAL A 202 -26.74 25.77 -6.58
N ILE A 203 -26.16 25.03 -7.50
CA ILE A 203 -24.92 25.35 -8.22
C ILE A 203 -25.32 25.83 -9.63
N THR A 204 -24.95 27.06 -9.99
CA THR A 204 -25.19 27.59 -11.34
C THR A 204 -23.84 27.84 -12.02
N THR A 205 -23.67 27.27 -13.21
CA THR A 205 -22.48 27.43 -14.05
C THR A 205 -22.55 28.72 -14.87
N ALA A 206 -21.41 29.18 -15.37
CA ALA A 206 -21.36 30.32 -16.27
C ALA A 206 -22.12 30.09 -17.61
N ALA A 207 -22.32 28.83 -17.99
CA ALA A 207 -23.15 28.45 -19.16
C ALA A 207 -24.66 28.49 -18.86
N GLY A 208 -25.07 28.79 -17.62
CA GLY A 208 -26.47 28.85 -17.20
C GLY A 208 -27.04 27.48 -16.79
N GLU A 209 -26.27 26.45 -16.75
CA GLU A 209 -26.65 25.12 -16.24
C GLU A 209 -26.86 25.20 -14.73
N THR A 210 -27.86 24.49 -14.22
CA THR A 210 -28.19 24.50 -12.79
C THR A 210 -28.25 23.07 -12.27
N TYR A 211 -27.46 22.80 -11.19
CA TYR A 211 -27.44 21.53 -10.48
C TYR A 211 -27.95 21.74 -9.07
N VAL A 212 -28.76 20.81 -8.60
CA VAL A 212 -29.35 20.86 -7.26
C VAL A 212 -28.88 19.69 -6.45
N VAL A 213 -28.35 19.98 -5.25
CA VAL A 213 -27.85 18.98 -4.29
C VAL A 213 -28.74 19.07 -3.03
N ASP A 214 -29.26 17.95 -2.54
CA ASP A 214 -30.04 17.86 -1.30
C ASP A 214 -29.12 17.90 -0.07
N GLY A 215 -28.65 19.10 0.26
CA GLY A 215 -27.64 19.37 1.29
C GLY A 215 -26.55 20.28 0.76
N PHE A 216 -25.34 20.14 1.26
CA PHE A 216 -24.14 20.83 0.79
C PHE A 216 -23.09 19.78 0.34
N LEU A 217 -22.55 19.97 -0.85
CA LEU A 217 -21.56 19.06 -1.42
C LEU A 217 -20.17 19.35 -0.82
N ASP A 218 -19.64 18.41 -0.08
CA ASP A 218 -18.26 18.41 0.40
C ASP A 218 -17.40 17.64 -0.60
N ILE A 219 -16.52 18.37 -1.28
CA ILE A 219 -15.69 17.88 -2.38
C ILE A 219 -14.40 17.22 -1.91
N GLY A 220 -14.47 16.30 -0.95
CA GLY A 220 -13.38 15.43 -0.57
C GLY A 220 -12.77 15.65 0.82
N ILE A 221 -13.05 16.74 1.54
CA ILE A 221 -12.47 16.97 2.87
C ILE A 221 -12.89 15.88 3.86
N LYS A 222 -14.16 15.50 3.84
CA LYS A 222 -14.69 14.46 4.72
C LYS A 222 -14.12 13.10 4.39
N ASP A 223 -13.91 12.81 3.11
CA ASP A 223 -13.29 11.57 2.64
C ASP A 223 -11.84 11.50 3.11
N THR A 224 -11.01 12.45 2.73
CA THR A 224 -9.61 12.57 3.15
C THR A 224 -9.44 12.40 4.66
N MET A 225 -10.24 13.10 5.47
CA MET A 225 -10.12 13.02 6.93
C MET A 225 -10.54 11.65 7.47
N LYS A 226 -11.54 11.02 6.86
CA LYS A 226 -12.00 9.68 7.20
C LYS A 226 -10.89 8.65 6.88
N ASP A 227 -10.28 8.78 5.71
CA ASP A 227 -9.28 7.84 5.22
C ASP A 227 -7.97 7.93 6.00
N LEU A 228 -7.52 9.13 6.31
CA LEU A 228 -6.42 9.33 7.25
C LEU A 228 -6.71 8.74 8.64
N PHE A 229 -7.97 8.85 9.11
CA PHE A 229 -8.37 8.28 10.40
C PHE A 229 -8.33 6.75 10.39
N VAL A 230 -8.89 6.10 9.36
CA VAL A 230 -8.90 4.62 9.28
C VAL A 230 -7.50 4.08 8.97
N ASN A 231 -6.68 4.79 8.18
CA ASN A 231 -5.25 4.51 8.02
C ASN A 231 -4.51 4.55 9.36
N MET A 232 -4.78 5.58 10.18
CA MET A 232 -4.24 5.69 11.54
C MET A 232 -4.59 4.48 12.40
N VAL A 233 -5.83 3.99 12.33
CA VAL A 233 -6.26 2.79 13.07
C VAL A 233 -5.45 1.58 12.64
N GLY A 234 -5.28 1.35 11.33
CA GLY A 234 -4.45 0.26 10.79
C GLY A 234 -3.00 0.36 11.25
N ALA A 235 -2.42 1.56 11.15
CA ALA A 235 -1.06 1.85 11.60
C ALA A 235 -0.87 1.60 13.10
N LEU A 236 -1.83 2.02 13.92
CA LEU A 236 -1.79 1.82 15.37
C LEU A 236 -1.85 0.34 15.74
N VAL A 237 -2.75 -0.41 15.12
CA VAL A 237 -2.89 -1.86 15.35
C VAL A 237 -1.56 -2.57 15.07
N PHE A 238 -0.95 -2.32 13.89
CA PHE A 238 0.33 -2.95 13.60
C PHE A 238 1.44 -2.49 14.55
N SER A 239 1.52 -1.20 14.86
CA SER A 239 2.56 -0.66 15.74
C SER A 239 2.52 -1.25 17.14
N VAL A 240 1.31 -1.47 17.69
CA VAL A 240 1.13 -2.18 18.97
C VAL A 240 1.58 -3.64 18.86
N LEU A 241 1.19 -4.35 17.80
CA LEU A 241 1.63 -5.72 17.56
C LEU A 241 3.16 -5.82 17.42
N GLY A 242 3.77 -4.90 16.67
CA GLY A 242 5.23 -4.82 16.51
C GLY A 242 5.96 -4.53 17.82
N TYR A 243 5.41 -3.63 18.65
CA TYR A 243 5.93 -3.38 19.99
C TYR A 243 5.91 -4.64 20.88
N LEU A 244 4.78 -5.35 20.89
CA LEU A 244 4.63 -6.58 21.69
C LEU A 244 5.55 -7.69 21.17
N TYR A 245 5.69 -7.81 19.85
CA TYR A 245 6.61 -8.77 19.24
C TYR A 245 8.05 -8.56 19.72
N GLU A 246 8.52 -7.32 19.67
CA GLU A 246 9.91 -7.00 20.03
C GLU A 246 10.15 -7.06 21.56
N LYS A 247 9.16 -6.66 22.36
CA LYS A 247 9.27 -6.67 23.83
C LYS A 247 9.31 -8.08 24.42
N ASP A 248 8.40 -8.95 23.99
CA ASP A 248 8.20 -10.26 24.63
C ASP A 248 8.84 -11.40 23.84
N HIS A 249 9.57 -11.10 22.75
CA HIS A 249 10.04 -12.08 21.76
C HIS A 249 8.91 -13.04 21.35
N ALA A 250 7.70 -12.51 21.28
CA ALA A 250 6.48 -13.28 21.02
C ALA A 250 6.54 -13.88 19.61
N ARG A 251 6.95 -15.14 19.53
CA ARG A 251 7.22 -15.90 18.29
C ARG A 251 6.01 -16.08 17.35
N LYS A 252 4.90 -15.39 17.59
CA LYS A 252 3.63 -15.63 16.88
C LYS A 252 3.30 -14.66 15.73
N ILE A 253 4.19 -13.72 15.38
CA ILE A 253 3.96 -12.74 14.30
C ILE A 253 5.10 -12.73 13.25
N PRO A 254 5.86 -13.83 13.00
CA PRO A 254 6.96 -13.79 12.03
C PRO A 254 6.47 -13.59 10.59
N ASP A 255 5.20 -13.97 10.29
CA ASP A 255 4.66 -13.93 8.92
C ASP A 255 4.21 -12.55 8.45
N LEU A 256 4.37 -11.51 9.29
CA LEU A 256 4.04 -10.11 8.97
C LEU A 256 5.26 -9.19 8.98
N ILE A 257 6.45 -9.70 9.29
CA ILE A 257 7.69 -8.92 9.37
C ILE A 257 8.60 -9.29 8.20
N ILE A 258 9.03 -8.29 7.45
CA ILE A 258 9.95 -8.45 6.34
C ILE A 258 11.36 -8.73 6.89
N HIS A 259 12.02 -9.78 6.42
CA HIS A 259 13.37 -10.15 6.80
C HIS A 259 14.37 -9.83 5.68
N ARG A 260 15.66 -9.78 6.03
CA ARG A 260 16.71 -9.69 5.03
C ARG A 260 17.00 -11.09 4.48
N GLN A 261 17.12 -11.22 3.17
CA GLN A 261 17.56 -12.47 2.54
C GLN A 261 18.92 -12.88 3.11
N LYS A 262 19.01 -14.13 3.55
CA LYS A 262 20.31 -14.72 3.91
C LYS A 262 21.18 -14.73 2.66
N SER A 263 22.37 -14.13 2.72
CA SER A 263 23.33 -14.28 1.62
C SER A 263 23.66 -15.77 1.52
N ASP A 264 23.48 -16.36 0.35
CA ASP A 264 24.03 -17.68 0.01
C ASP A 264 25.55 -17.62 -0.03
N THR A 265 26.15 -17.46 1.15
CA THR A 265 27.61 -17.58 1.33
C THR A 265 27.92 -19.00 1.79
N THR A 266 27.55 -19.99 0.99
CA THR A 266 28.03 -21.37 1.15
C THR A 266 28.15 -22.08 -0.20
N GLU A 267 28.66 -21.39 -1.20
CA GLU A 267 29.49 -22.06 -2.17
C GLU A 267 30.93 -22.00 -1.64
N LYS A 268 31.21 -22.80 -0.62
CA LYS A 268 32.60 -23.19 -0.32
C LYS A 268 33.07 -23.96 -1.54
N MET A 269 33.78 -23.26 -2.40
CA MET A 269 34.67 -23.90 -3.34
C MET A 269 35.56 -24.89 -2.52
N PRO A 270 35.52 -26.18 -2.79
CA PRO A 270 36.45 -27.08 -2.17
C PRO A 270 37.84 -26.62 -2.65
N LEU A 271 38.69 -26.25 -1.69
CA LEU A 271 40.15 -26.15 -1.93
C LEU A 271 40.54 -27.49 -2.52
N GLN A 272 40.83 -27.54 -3.83
CA GLN A 272 41.58 -28.59 -4.43
C GLN A 272 42.99 -28.52 -3.80
N VAL A 273 43.20 -29.32 -2.77
CA VAL A 273 44.55 -29.68 -2.33
C VAL A 273 45.09 -30.54 -3.45
N GLY A 274 45.97 -29.94 -4.24
CA GLY A 274 46.73 -30.66 -5.24
C GLY A 274 47.63 -31.71 -4.55
N PRO A 275 47.75 -32.89 -5.15
CA PRO A 275 48.61 -33.92 -4.61
C PRO A 275 50.10 -33.63 -4.91
N ASP A 276 50.95 -33.97 -3.91
CA ASP A 276 52.33 -34.36 -4.04
C ASP A 276 53.42 -33.28 -4.35
N LEU A 277 54.01 -32.81 -3.29
CA LEU A 277 55.44 -32.57 -3.24
C LEU A 277 56.07 -33.32 -2.03
N GLU A 278 55.96 -34.65 -2.08
CA GLU A 278 56.88 -35.52 -1.33
C GLU A 278 57.74 -36.23 -2.34
N LYS A 279 59.01 -35.84 -2.36
CA LYS A 279 60.21 -36.57 -2.79
C LYS A 279 61.14 -35.65 -3.55
N VAL A 280 62.10 -35.07 -2.87
CA VAL A 280 63.51 -34.98 -3.26
C VAL A 280 64.28 -34.52 -2.01
N THR A 281 64.71 -35.45 -1.20
CA THR A 281 66.01 -35.37 -0.46
C THR A 281 66.52 -36.78 -0.44
N GLY A 282 67.40 -37.04 -1.34
CA GLY A 282 68.27 -38.17 -1.36
C GLY A 282 69.62 -37.66 -1.85
N ASP A 283 70.56 -37.85 -1.02
CA ASP A 283 72.05 -37.68 -1.09
C ASP A 283 72.61 -36.36 -0.65
#